data_a4403438d2f86d55a4f73b4b65b7721b
#
_entry.id   a4403438d2f86d55a4f73b4b65b7721b
#
_cell.length_a   1.000
_cell.length_b   1.000
_cell.length_c   1.000
_cell.angle_alpha   90.00
_cell.angle_beta   90.00
_cell.angle_gamma   90.00
#
_symmetry.space_group_name_H-M   'P 1'
#
loop_
_entity.id
_entity.type
_entity.pdbx_description
1 polymer ?
#
loop_
_entity_poly.entity_id
_entity_poly.type
_entity_poly.pdbx_seq_one_letter_code
_entity_poly.pdbx_strand_id
1 'polypeptide(L)'
;MKKIKITAMRKAYYPDLIEKYENPIEHACDIQEGQVWIANGWQKPDGMCDSAWESMSAFVMTLAHGGGDFYDDWMKNPKSAMISCNDGFRPVSFYIEALDEDAD
;
A
#
# COMPACT_ATOMS: atom_id res chain seq x y z
N MET A 1 -4.50 -7.53 18.00
CA MET A 1 -3.95 -6.80 16.83
C MET A 1 -4.88 -5.67 16.44
N LYS A 2 -4.35 -4.65 15.84
CA LYS A 2 -5.14 -3.52 15.33
C LYS A 2 -5.55 -3.75 13.88
N LYS A 3 -6.67 -3.16 13.48
CA LYS A 3 -7.05 -3.06 12.06
C LYS A 3 -6.18 -2.00 11.39
N ILE A 4 -5.86 -2.21 10.11
CA ILE A 4 -5.01 -1.32 9.34
C ILE A 4 -5.81 -0.78 8.16
N LYS A 5 -5.86 0.54 8.03
CA LYS A 5 -6.50 1.20 6.89
C LYS A 5 -5.47 1.45 5.81
N ILE A 6 -5.77 1.01 4.61
CA ILE A 6 -4.92 1.14 3.44
C ILE A 6 -5.67 2.01 2.43
N THR A 7 -5.10 3.14 2.07
CA THR A 7 -5.71 4.07 1.13
C THR A 7 -4.82 4.26 -0.09
N ALA A 8 -5.36 4.06 -1.29
CA ALA A 8 -4.65 4.39 -2.53
C ALA A 8 -4.66 5.92 -2.68
N MET A 9 -3.49 6.52 -2.51
CA MET A 9 -3.38 7.99 -2.46
C MET A 9 -3.17 8.60 -3.84
N ARG A 10 -2.33 7.98 -4.66
CA ARG A 10 -1.93 8.55 -5.95
C ARG A 10 -1.41 7.49 -6.88
N LYS A 11 -1.73 7.64 -8.18
CA LYS A 11 -1.18 6.81 -9.25
C LYS A 11 -0.23 7.68 -10.06
N ALA A 12 1.02 7.25 -10.17
CA ALA A 12 1.96 7.89 -11.07
C ALA A 12 1.93 7.18 -12.44
N TYR A 13 2.48 7.84 -13.45
CA TYR A 13 2.49 7.33 -14.81
C TYR A 13 3.73 7.88 -15.52
N TYR A 14 4.58 6.97 -16.02
CA TYR A 14 5.84 7.34 -16.67
C TYR A 14 5.84 6.90 -18.14
N PRO A 15 5.21 7.68 -19.04
CA PRO A 15 5.01 7.27 -20.43
C PRO A 15 6.31 7.05 -21.19
N ASP A 16 7.37 7.79 -20.89
CA ASP A 16 8.67 7.63 -21.50
C ASP A 16 9.31 6.28 -21.18
N LEU A 17 9.20 5.83 -19.93
CA LEU A 17 9.72 4.53 -19.52
C LEU A 17 8.88 3.39 -20.09
N ILE A 18 7.58 3.57 -20.14
CA ILE A 18 6.64 2.59 -20.71
C ILE A 18 6.96 2.38 -22.19
N GLU A 19 7.08 3.46 -22.94
CA GLU A 19 7.37 3.39 -24.37
C GLU A 19 8.69 2.69 -24.65
N LYS A 20 9.70 2.96 -23.84
CA LYS A 20 11.05 2.46 -24.09
C LYS A 20 11.25 1.00 -23.63
N TYR A 21 10.61 0.59 -22.53
CA TYR A 21 10.95 -0.66 -21.87
C TYR A 21 9.83 -1.66 -21.71
N GLU A 22 8.58 -1.24 -21.72
CA GLU A 22 7.46 -2.16 -21.46
C GLU A 22 6.89 -2.70 -22.75
N ASN A 23 6.63 -4.02 -22.79
CA ASN A 23 5.85 -4.60 -23.88
C ASN A 23 4.39 -4.18 -23.75
N PRO A 24 3.62 -4.06 -24.86
CA PRO A 24 2.20 -3.74 -24.78
C PRO A 24 1.44 -4.70 -23.88
N ILE A 25 0.58 -4.15 -23.03
CA ILE A 25 -0.28 -4.93 -22.13
C ILE A 25 -1.74 -4.58 -22.39
N GLU A 26 -2.62 -5.58 -22.26
CA GLU A 26 -4.06 -5.38 -22.47
C GLU A 26 -4.71 -4.65 -21.28
N HIS A 27 -4.27 -5.00 -20.08
CA HIS A 27 -4.88 -4.47 -18.85
C HIS A 27 -3.82 -3.87 -17.94
N ALA A 28 -3.97 -2.59 -17.66
CA ALA A 28 -3.22 -1.92 -16.62
C ALA A 28 -3.92 -2.10 -15.27
N CYS A 29 -3.25 -1.66 -14.19
CA CYS A 29 -3.82 -1.66 -12.86
C CYS A 29 -5.12 -0.84 -12.82
N ASP A 30 -6.18 -1.39 -12.24
CA ASP A 30 -7.50 -0.75 -12.14
C ASP A 30 -7.76 -0.10 -10.77
N ILE A 31 -6.76 -0.02 -9.91
CA ILE A 31 -6.88 0.67 -8.62
C ILE A 31 -7.21 2.14 -8.86
N GLN A 32 -8.18 2.66 -8.12
CA GLN A 32 -8.59 4.06 -8.20
C GLN A 32 -8.03 4.86 -7.03
N GLU A 33 -7.63 6.11 -7.28
CA GLU A 33 -7.24 7.02 -6.21
C GLU A 33 -8.41 7.21 -5.24
N GLY A 34 -8.12 7.14 -3.94
CA GLY A 34 -9.12 7.20 -2.88
C GLY A 34 -9.73 5.87 -2.49
N GLN A 35 -9.42 4.80 -3.20
CA GLN A 35 -9.89 3.46 -2.83
C GLN A 35 -9.30 3.04 -1.49
N VAL A 36 -10.13 2.41 -0.64
CA VAL A 36 -9.77 2.04 0.73
C VAL A 36 -9.95 0.54 0.94
N TRP A 37 -9.01 -0.06 1.64
CA TRP A 37 -9.12 -1.44 2.16
C TRP A 37 -8.87 -1.41 3.66
N ILE A 38 -9.51 -2.32 4.38
CA ILE A 38 -9.25 -2.52 5.81
C ILE A 38 -8.68 -3.92 5.99
N ALA A 39 -7.43 -3.97 6.45
CA ALA A 39 -6.80 -5.25 6.82
C ALA A 39 -7.21 -5.59 8.26
N ASN A 40 -7.72 -6.79 8.43
CA ASN A 40 -8.08 -7.30 9.76
C ASN A 40 -6.83 -7.90 10.42
N GLY A 41 -6.06 -7.02 11.05
CA GLY A 41 -4.73 -7.38 11.54
C GLY A 41 -3.75 -7.53 10.39
N TRP A 42 -3.01 -8.64 10.36
CA TRP A 42 -1.99 -8.92 9.35
C TRP A 42 -2.54 -9.51 8.05
N GLN A 43 -3.83 -9.83 8.01
CA GLN A 43 -4.43 -10.56 6.89
C GLN A 43 -4.61 -9.65 5.66
N LYS A 44 -4.26 -10.19 4.50
CA LYS A 44 -4.47 -9.50 3.23
C LYS A 44 -5.97 -9.23 3.02
N PRO A 45 -6.36 -7.97 2.76
CA PRO A 45 -7.76 -7.67 2.44
C PRO A 45 -8.18 -8.30 1.11
N ASP A 46 -9.46 -8.67 1.02
CA ASP A 46 -10.03 -9.18 -0.22
C ASP A 46 -9.93 -8.13 -1.32
N GLY A 47 -9.56 -8.57 -2.51
CA GLY A 47 -9.46 -7.69 -3.68
C GLY A 47 -8.21 -6.84 -3.76
N MET A 48 -7.30 -6.94 -2.80
CA MET A 48 -6.03 -6.22 -2.86
C MET A 48 -5.10 -6.89 -3.87
N CYS A 49 -4.46 -6.08 -4.71
CA CYS A 49 -3.46 -6.53 -5.68
C CYS A 49 -2.28 -7.22 -4.97
N ASP A 50 -1.88 -8.39 -5.47
CA ASP A 50 -0.78 -9.15 -4.87
C ASP A 50 0.54 -8.38 -4.88
N SER A 51 0.84 -7.65 -5.95
CA SER A 51 2.05 -6.82 -6.03
C SER A 51 2.07 -5.72 -4.98
N ALA A 52 0.94 -5.06 -4.76
CA ALA A 52 0.82 -4.03 -3.72
C ALA A 52 0.97 -4.66 -2.34
N TRP A 53 0.29 -5.79 -2.10
CA TRP A 53 0.36 -6.48 -0.81
C TRP A 53 1.77 -6.95 -0.49
N GLU A 54 2.48 -7.48 -1.49
CA GLU A 54 3.86 -7.94 -1.33
C GLU A 54 4.77 -6.81 -0.83
N SER A 55 4.59 -5.60 -1.34
CA SER A 55 5.44 -4.48 -0.94
C SER A 55 5.08 -3.91 0.44
N MET A 56 3.83 -4.09 0.90
CA MET A 56 3.38 -3.46 2.15
C MET A 56 3.16 -4.43 3.32
N SER A 57 3.12 -5.74 3.09
CA SER A 57 2.69 -6.70 4.10
C SER A 57 3.51 -6.67 5.40
N ALA A 58 4.83 -6.49 5.30
CA ALA A 58 5.69 -6.39 6.47
C ALA A 58 5.36 -5.16 7.32
N PHE A 59 5.04 -4.05 6.68
CA PHE A 59 4.65 -2.81 7.37
C PHE A 59 3.28 -2.97 8.02
N VAL A 60 2.34 -3.61 7.32
CA VAL A 60 1.00 -3.90 7.86
C VAL A 60 1.11 -4.80 9.09
N MET A 61 1.91 -5.86 9.00
CA MET A 61 2.13 -6.77 10.13
C MET A 61 2.69 -6.05 11.36
N THR A 62 3.69 -5.20 11.14
CA THR A 62 4.31 -4.43 12.22
C THR A 62 3.29 -3.51 12.89
N LEU A 63 2.53 -2.76 12.09
CA LEU A 63 1.49 -1.86 12.60
C LEU A 63 0.39 -2.61 13.34
N ALA A 64 -0.03 -3.76 12.80
CA ALA A 64 -1.08 -4.58 13.42
C ALA A 64 -0.68 -5.04 14.82
N HIS A 65 0.60 -5.30 15.04
CA HIS A 65 1.13 -5.75 16.33
C HIS A 65 1.56 -4.61 17.26
N GLY A 66 1.24 -3.37 16.91
CA GLY A 66 1.53 -2.21 17.75
C GLY A 66 2.87 -1.53 17.51
N GLY A 67 3.61 -1.97 16.50
CA GLY A 67 4.86 -1.34 16.10
C GLY A 67 4.62 -0.05 15.31
N GLY A 68 5.70 0.59 14.91
CA GLY A 68 5.64 1.83 14.15
C GLY A 68 7.01 2.50 14.11
N ASP A 69 7.01 3.82 13.96
CA ASP A 69 8.24 4.63 13.92
C ASP A 69 9.25 4.12 12.88
N PHE A 70 8.76 3.79 11.69
CA PHE A 70 9.61 3.28 10.61
C PHE A 70 10.69 4.30 10.27
N TYR A 71 11.90 3.82 10.04
CA TYR A 71 13.05 4.62 9.62
C TYR A 71 13.34 5.81 10.54
N ASP A 72 13.16 5.65 11.84
CA ASP A 72 13.47 6.68 12.83
C ASP A 72 12.80 8.03 12.50
N ASP A 73 11.50 8.12 12.76
CA ASP A 73 10.77 9.39 12.64
C ASP A 73 10.50 9.81 11.17
N TRP A 74 10.33 8.83 10.31
CA TRP A 74 10.01 9.06 8.90
C TRP A 74 8.62 9.69 8.69
N MET A 75 7.60 9.14 9.35
CA MET A 75 6.20 9.55 9.16
C MET A 75 5.76 10.51 10.27
N LYS A 76 4.96 11.54 9.88
CA LYS A 76 4.35 12.43 10.88
C LYS A 76 3.47 11.67 11.86
N ASN A 77 2.70 10.69 11.36
CA ASN A 77 1.99 9.74 12.21
C ASN A 77 2.91 8.52 12.39
N PRO A 78 3.41 8.28 13.62
CA PRO A 78 4.34 7.18 13.85
C PRO A 78 3.70 5.80 13.64
N LYS A 79 2.38 5.71 13.60
CA LYS A 79 1.65 4.47 13.34
C LYS A 79 1.16 4.40 11.90
N SER A 80 2.00 4.81 10.96
CA SER A 80 1.67 4.82 9.53
C SER A 80 2.91 4.62 8.68
N ALA A 81 2.69 4.38 7.38
CA ALA A 81 3.75 4.33 6.38
C ALA A 81 3.17 4.71 5.01
N MET A 82 4.02 5.19 4.12
CA MET A 82 3.66 5.46 2.72
C MET A 82 4.44 4.50 1.85
N ILE A 83 3.75 3.53 1.26
CA ILE A 83 4.37 2.42 0.53
C ILE A 83 3.86 2.40 -0.90
N SER A 84 4.75 2.17 -1.85
CA SER A 84 4.41 2.01 -3.26
C SER A 84 4.29 0.54 -3.64
N CYS A 85 3.42 0.23 -4.60
CA CYS A 85 3.44 -1.09 -5.24
C CYS A 85 4.71 -1.25 -6.07
N ASN A 86 4.94 -2.47 -6.59
CA ASN A 86 6.19 -2.82 -7.28
C ASN A 86 6.23 -2.44 -8.77
N ASP A 87 5.16 -1.84 -9.32
CA ASP A 87 5.13 -1.42 -10.72
C ASP A 87 5.90 -0.11 -10.88
N GLY A 88 7.08 -0.18 -11.51
CA GLY A 88 7.92 0.98 -11.76
C GLY A 88 7.43 1.89 -12.89
N PHE A 89 6.45 1.45 -13.69
CA PHE A 89 5.89 2.24 -14.78
C PHE A 89 4.67 3.06 -14.36
N ARG A 90 3.82 2.46 -13.49
CA ARG A 90 2.58 3.07 -12.98
C ARG A 90 2.46 2.85 -11.48
N PRO A 91 3.42 3.35 -10.70
CA PRO A 91 3.38 3.07 -9.25
C PRO A 91 2.18 3.72 -8.58
N VAL A 92 1.58 2.97 -7.67
CA VAL A 92 0.50 3.47 -6.81
C VAL A 92 1.07 3.64 -5.41
N SER A 93 0.89 4.82 -4.84
CA SER A 93 1.30 5.10 -3.46
C SER A 93 0.13 4.83 -2.53
N PHE A 94 0.38 4.05 -1.49
CA PHE A 94 -0.62 3.71 -0.47
C PHE A 94 -0.21 4.31 0.86
N TYR A 95 -1.17 4.97 1.50
CA TYR A 95 -1.01 5.38 2.89
C TYR A 95 -1.60 4.29 3.77
N ILE A 96 -0.78 3.69 4.62
CA ILE A 96 -1.21 2.64 5.53
C ILE A 96 -1.11 3.16 6.96
N GLU A 97 -2.16 2.97 7.76
CA GLU A 97 -2.25 3.52 9.10
C GLU A 97 -2.97 2.55 10.04
N ALA A 98 -2.44 2.42 11.25
CA ALA A 98 -3.11 1.64 12.29
C ALA A 98 -4.33 2.41 12.78
N LEU A 99 -5.47 1.72 12.84
CA LEU A 99 -6.68 2.26 13.44
C LEU A 99 -6.68 1.98 14.94
N ASP A 100 -7.46 2.74 15.68
CA ASP A 100 -7.65 2.53 17.12
C ASP A 100 -8.70 1.46 17.40
N GLU A 101 -8.81 0.51 16.49
CA GLU A 101 -9.79 -0.56 16.45
C GLU A 101 -9.08 -1.90 16.42
N ASP A 102 -9.49 -2.80 17.30
CA ASP A 102 -8.92 -4.15 17.36
C ASP A 102 -9.43 -5.00 16.19
N ALA A 103 -8.56 -5.86 15.68
CA ALA A 103 -8.94 -6.87 14.69
C ALA A 103 -9.91 -7.89 15.32
N ASP A 104 -10.78 -8.41 14.49
CA ASP A 104 -11.77 -9.41 14.92
C ASP A 104 -11.14 -10.75 15.30
#